data_d70db0f3a8fff12a88b4fd5f526a946a
#
_entry.id   d70db0f3a8fff12a88b4fd5f526a946a
#
_cell.length_a   1.000
_cell.length_b   1.000
_cell.length_c   1.000
_cell.angle_alpha   90.00
_cell.angle_beta   90.00
_cell.angle_gamma   90.00
#
_symmetry.space_group_name_H-M   'P 1'
#
loop_
_entity.id
_entity.type
_entity.pdbx_description
1 polymer ?
#
loop_
_entity_poly.entity_id
_entity_poly.type
_entity_poly.pdbx_seq_one_letter_code
_entity_poly.pdbx_strand_id
1 'polypeptide(L)'
;MLPSCMKLIAQARAEVKEITWQALENEMRENSFVIDIREPHEFAEATYPGAINVPRGLLEFSIQNHPELKHLGVDELLNARLFLLCGTGGRSALAALALESLEFRNVYSIAGGMKLKP
;
A
#
# COMPACT_ATOMS: atom_id res chain seq x y z
N MET A 1 -0.84 -20.84 7.48
CA MET A 1 -1.91 -20.06 6.82
C MET A 1 -2.92 -20.99 6.19
N LEU A 2 -4.20 -20.67 6.31
CA LEU A 2 -5.27 -21.48 5.70
C LEU A 2 -5.10 -21.52 4.18
N PRO A 3 -5.36 -22.67 3.53
CA PRO A 3 -5.38 -22.71 2.06
C PRO A 3 -6.35 -21.71 1.45
N SER A 4 -7.51 -21.49 2.09
CA SER A 4 -8.47 -20.49 1.63
C SER A 4 -7.92 -19.05 1.72
N CYS A 5 -7.07 -18.76 2.70
CA CYS A 5 -6.41 -17.46 2.80
C CYS A 5 -5.38 -17.29 1.68
N MET A 6 -4.61 -18.32 1.40
CA MET A 6 -3.64 -18.33 0.29
C MET A 6 -4.35 -18.07 -1.03
N LYS A 7 -5.51 -18.71 -1.23
CA LYS A 7 -6.32 -18.52 -2.43
C LYS A 7 -6.84 -17.09 -2.53
N LEU A 8 -7.30 -16.51 -1.43
CA LEU A 8 -7.79 -15.14 -1.39
C LEU A 8 -6.69 -14.16 -1.79
N ILE A 9 -5.48 -14.35 -1.25
CA ILE A 9 -4.32 -13.52 -1.58
C ILE A 9 -3.98 -13.65 -3.06
N ALA A 10 -3.96 -14.87 -3.60
CA ALA A 10 -3.65 -15.11 -5.01
C ALA A 10 -4.68 -14.42 -5.93
N GLN A 11 -5.95 -14.47 -5.56
CA GLN A 11 -7.00 -13.78 -6.31
C GLN A 11 -6.82 -12.27 -6.27
N ALA A 12 -6.52 -11.72 -5.10
CA ALA A 12 -6.28 -10.29 -4.97
C ALA A 12 -5.08 -9.85 -5.81
N ARG A 13 -3.98 -10.60 -5.76
CA ARG A 13 -2.78 -10.29 -6.56
C ARG A 13 -3.05 -10.32 -8.06
N ALA A 14 -3.97 -11.16 -8.51
CA ALA A 14 -4.34 -11.23 -9.93
C ALA A 14 -5.19 -10.03 -10.38
N GLU A 15 -5.92 -9.41 -9.45
CA GLU A 15 -6.84 -8.31 -9.76
C GLU A 15 -6.21 -6.93 -9.60
N VAL A 16 -5.31 -6.75 -8.62
CA VAL A 16 -4.72 -5.45 -8.33
C VAL A 16 -3.48 -5.19 -9.20
N LYS A 17 -3.08 -3.94 -9.28
CA LYS A 17 -1.83 -3.57 -9.95
C LYS A 17 -0.68 -3.84 -8.99
N GLU A 18 0.31 -4.59 -9.46
CA GLU A 18 1.55 -4.80 -8.71
C GLU A 18 2.69 -4.02 -9.37
N ILE A 19 3.65 -3.58 -8.56
CA ILE A 19 4.83 -2.89 -9.04
C ILE A 19 6.06 -3.52 -8.39
N THR A 20 7.14 -3.67 -9.17
CA THR A 20 8.40 -4.17 -8.62
C THR A 20 9.16 -3.04 -7.94
N TRP A 21 10.09 -3.39 -7.05
CA TRP A 21 10.97 -2.40 -6.44
C TRP A 21 11.77 -1.62 -7.49
N GLN A 22 12.20 -2.30 -8.57
CA GLN A 22 12.95 -1.66 -9.65
C GLN A 22 12.13 -0.59 -10.37
N ALA A 23 10.85 -0.85 -10.58
CA ALA A 23 9.97 0.09 -11.27
C ALA A 23 9.51 1.24 -10.36
N LEU A 24 9.48 1.03 -9.05
CA LEU A 24 8.93 1.99 -8.10
C LEU A 24 9.55 3.38 -8.23
N GLU A 25 10.87 3.45 -8.29
CA GLU A 25 11.58 4.74 -8.34
C GLU A 25 11.25 5.53 -9.59
N ASN A 26 11.05 4.85 -10.72
CA ASN A 26 10.67 5.50 -11.97
C ASN A 26 9.21 5.96 -11.95
N GLU A 27 8.40 5.41 -11.06
CA GLU A 27 6.98 5.73 -10.95
C GLU A 27 6.67 6.77 -9.87
N MET A 28 7.63 7.07 -9.01
CA MET A 28 7.45 8.11 -7.98
C MET A 28 7.43 9.49 -8.64
N ARG A 29 6.37 10.22 -8.37
CA ARG A 29 6.11 11.57 -8.93
C ARG A 29 5.50 12.44 -7.86
N GLU A 30 5.14 13.67 -8.21
CA GLU A 30 4.32 14.49 -7.34
C GLU A 30 3.02 13.77 -7.02
N ASN A 31 2.49 13.96 -5.83
CA ASN A 31 1.29 13.29 -5.34
C ASN A 31 1.44 11.76 -5.32
N SER A 32 2.66 11.28 -5.05
CA SER A 32 2.98 9.86 -4.87
C SER A 32 3.39 9.59 -3.44
N PHE A 33 2.88 8.50 -2.88
CA PHE A 33 3.14 8.14 -1.48
C PHE A 33 3.37 6.64 -1.36
N VAL A 34 4.38 6.25 -0.59
CA VAL A 34 4.55 4.87 -0.16
C VAL A 34 3.87 4.73 1.20
N ILE A 35 2.87 3.87 1.27
CA ILE A 35 2.11 3.61 2.49
C ILE A 35 2.53 2.25 3.03
N ASP A 36 3.22 2.24 4.17
CA ASP A 36 3.57 1.01 4.85
C ASP A 36 2.37 0.60 5.71
N ILE A 37 1.73 -0.50 5.34
CA ILE A 37 0.51 -0.96 6.00
C ILE A 37 0.76 -2.01 7.07
N ARG A 38 2.04 -2.22 7.42
CA ARG A 38 2.42 -3.14 8.49
C ARG A 38 2.12 -2.50 9.84
N GLU A 39 2.30 -3.29 10.90
CA GLU A 39 2.11 -2.79 12.24
C GLU A 39 3.21 -1.77 12.61
N PRO A 40 2.90 -0.83 13.53
CA PRO A 40 3.87 0.23 13.87
C PRO A 40 5.24 -0.28 14.30
N HIS A 41 5.33 -1.40 15.00
CA HIS A 41 6.63 -1.94 15.42
C HIS A 41 7.45 -2.46 14.23
N GLU A 42 6.79 -3.01 13.22
CA GLU A 42 7.47 -3.43 11.99
C GLU A 42 8.03 -2.21 11.25
N PHE A 43 7.19 -1.17 11.12
CA PHE A 43 7.58 0.09 10.49
C PHE A 43 8.78 0.74 11.21
N ALA A 44 8.76 0.71 12.54
CA ALA A 44 9.82 1.31 13.35
C ALA A 44 11.16 0.60 13.19
N GLU A 45 11.15 -0.71 12.95
CA GLU A 45 12.39 -1.48 12.75
C GLU A 45 13.06 -1.15 11.42
N ALA A 46 12.31 -1.13 10.35
CA ALA A 46 12.80 -0.79 9.00
C ALA A 46 11.62 -0.53 8.08
N THR A 47 11.78 0.40 7.16
CA THR A 47 10.78 0.72 6.14
C THR A 47 11.45 1.37 4.93
N TYR A 48 10.66 1.76 3.96
CA TYR A 48 11.14 2.54 2.82
C TYR A 48 11.29 4.00 3.28
N PRO A 49 12.42 4.67 2.96
CA PRO A 49 12.62 6.07 3.34
C PRO A 49 11.50 6.97 2.84
N GLY A 50 10.87 7.70 3.74
CA GLY A 50 9.74 8.57 3.41
C GLY A 50 8.38 7.88 3.43
N ALA A 51 8.33 6.59 3.72
CA ALA A 51 7.06 5.89 3.81
C ALA A 51 6.20 6.40 4.98
N ILE A 52 4.90 6.36 4.77
CA ILE A 52 3.90 6.74 5.77
C ILE A 52 3.33 5.46 6.36
N ASN A 53 3.24 5.35 7.68
CA ASN A 53 2.67 4.16 8.30
C ASN A 53 1.18 4.35 8.57
N VAL A 54 0.38 3.52 7.91
CA VAL A 54 -1.05 3.40 8.21
C VAL A 54 -1.35 1.91 8.31
N PRO A 55 -1.42 1.35 9.53
CA PRO A 55 -1.62 -0.09 9.70
C PRO A 55 -2.85 -0.60 8.96
N ARG A 56 -2.76 -1.82 8.42
CA ARG A 56 -3.83 -2.39 7.60
C ARG A 56 -5.20 -2.32 8.25
N GLY A 57 -5.28 -2.59 9.56
CA GLY A 57 -6.57 -2.57 10.28
C GLY A 57 -7.20 -1.19 10.41
N LEU A 58 -6.44 -0.14 10.18
CA LEU A 58 -6.91 1.25 10.27
C LEU A 58 -6.94 1.95 8.91
N LEU A 59 -6.50 1.29 7.85
CA LEU A 59 -6.23 1.94 6.57
C LEU A 59 -7.45 2.71 6.04
N GLU A 60 -8.57 2.05 5.88
CA GLU A 60 -9.77 2.68 5.32
C GLU A 60 -10.28 3.82 6.20
N PHE A 61 -10.13 3.69 7.51
CA PHE A 61 -10.64 4.66 8.47
C PHE A 61 -9.73 5.86 8.64
N SER A 62 -8.42 5.70 8.47
CA SER A 62 -7.43 6.68 8.89
C SER A 62 -6.65 7.34 7.77
N ILE A 63 -6.68 6.80 6.55
CA ILE A 63 -5.85 7.31 5.47
C ILE A 63 -6.09 8.80 5.18
N GLN A 64 -7.33 9.23 5.18
CA GLN A 64 -7.68 10.62 4.90
C GLN A 64 -7.19 11.57 6.01
N ASN A 65 -7.14 11.10 7.23
CA ASN A 65 -6.81 11.92 8.40
C ASN A 65 -5.36 11.82 8.83
N HIS A 66 -4.54 11.04 8.13
CA HIS A 66 -3.13 10.93 8.48
C HIS A 66 -2.46 12.31 8.39
N PRO A 67 -1.60 12.68 9.37
CA PRO A 67 -0.97 14.01 9.37
C PRO A 67 -0.29 14.41 8.07
N GLU A 68 0.26 13.45 7.33
CA GLU A 68 0.95 13.73 6.08
C GLU A 68 0.03 13.73 4.85
N LEU A 69 -1.25 13.36 5.01
CA LEU A 69 -2.21 13.28 3.90
C LEU A 69 -3.43 14.18 4.08
N LYS A 70 -3.69 14.62 5.32
CA LYS A 70 -4.91 15.36 5.65
C LYS A 70 -5.04 16.71 4.94
N HIS A 71 -3.94 17.24 4.42
CA HIS A 71 -3.94 18.48 3.67
C HIS A 71 -4.47 18.33 2.25
N LEU A 72 -4.58 17.10 1.76
CA LEU A 72 -5.09 16.83 0.43
C LEU A 72 -6.62 16.91 0.43
N GLY A 73 -7.19 17.51 -0.60
CA GLY A 73 -8.62 17.43 -0.84
C GLY A 73 -9.01 15.99 -1.21
N VAL A 74 -10.30 15.70 -1.16
CA VAL A 74 -10.79 14.34 -1.45
C VAL A 74 -10.37 13.89 -2.85
N ASP A 75 -10.57 14.75 -3.86
CA ASP A 75 -10.18 14.38 -5.23
C ASP A 75 -8.68 14.19 -5.38
N GLU A 76 -7.87 15.03 -4.75
CA GLU A 76 -6.41 14.86 -4.76
C GLU A 76 -6.00 13.53 -4.14
N LEU A 77 -6.61 13.18 -3.01
CA LEU A 77 -6.31 11.92 -2.34
C LEU A 77 -6.70 10.73 -3.20
N LEU A 78 -7.91 10.74 -3.77
CA LEU A 78 -8.39 9.66 -4.62
C LEU A 78 -7.58 9.52 -5.92
N ASN A 79 -6.95 10.57 -6.37
CA ASN A 79 -6.06 10.56 -7.54
C ASN A 79 -4.59 10.35 -7.20
N ALA A 80 -4.23 10.39 -5.92
CA ALA A 80 -2.86 10.17 -5.49
C ALA A 80 -2.37 8.79 -5.92
N ARG A 81 -1.09 8.69 -6.22
CA ARG A 81 -0.44 7.43 -6.56
C ARG A 81 0.01 6.80 -5.26
N LEU A 82 -0.63 5.71 -4.87
CA LEU A 82 -0.35 5.02 -3.61
C LEU A 82 0.36 3.70 -3.88
N PHE A 83 1.52 3.54 -3.27
CA PHE A 83 2.31 2.31 -3.36
C PHE A 83 2.30 1.65 -2.00
N LEU A 84 1.58 0.54 -1.89
CA LEU A 84 1.34 -0.13 -0.61
C LEU A 84 2.45 -1.14 -0.32
N LEU A 85 3.03 -1.02 0.86
CA LEU A 85 4.14 -1.84 1.31
C LEU A 85 3.73 -2.73 2.47
N CYS A 86 4.03 -4.01 2.37
CA CYS A 86 3.90 -4.95 3.49
C CYS A 86 5.13 -5.87 3.55
N GLY A 87 5.03 -6.98 4.28
CA GLY A 87 6.16 -7.90 4.46
C GLY A 87 6.51 -8.68 3.22
N THR A 88 5.52 -9.30 2.57
CA THR A 88 5.71 -10.21 1.45
C THR A 88 4.80 -9.95 0.24
N GLY A 89 3.94 -8.94 0.31
CA GLY A 89 3.03 -8.57 -0.77
C GLY A 89 1.59 -9.06 -0.61
N GLY A 90 1.29 -9.91 0.38
CA GLY A 90 -0.06 -10.44 0.59
C GLY A 90 -1.01 -9.43 1.21
N ARG A 91 -0.60 -8.83 2.33
CA ARG A 91 -1.41 -7.80 3.00
C ARG A 91 -1.66 -6.61 2.08
N SER A 92 -0.64 -6.20 1.32
CA SER A 92 -0.76 -5.05 0.42
C SER A 92 -1.65 -5.33 -0.78
N ALA A 93 -1.70 -6.57 -1.28
CA ALA A 93 -2.62 -6.93 -2.35
C ALA A 93 -4.09 -6.82 -1.88
N LEU A 94 -4.38 -7.35 -0.68
CA LEU A 94 -5.73 -7.23 -0.10
C LEU A 94 -6.08 -5.77 0.19
N ALA A 95 -5.12 -4.99 0.66
CA ALA A 95 -5.31 -3.58 0.94
C ALA A 95 -5.57 -2.77 -0.35
N ALA A 96 -4.85 -3.06 -1.42
CA ALA A 96 -5.07 -2.41 -2.71
C ALA A 96 -6.49 -2.65 -3.20
N LEU A 97 -6.97 -3.88 -3.08
CA LEU A 97 -8.33 -4.22 -3.48
C LEU A 97 -9.36 -3.42 -2.66
N ALA A 98 -9.13 -3.30 -1.34
CA ALA A 98 -10.00 -2.52 -0.46
C ALA A 98 -10.03 -1.03 -0.83
N LEU A 99 -8.86 -0.44 -1.12
CA LEU A 99 -8.81 0.97 -1.50
C LEU A 99 -9.44 1.23 -2.87
N GLU A 100 -9.29 0.30 -3.81
CA GLU A 100 -9.97 0.40 -5.10
C GLU A 100 -11.49 0.43 -4.92
N SER A 101 -12.00 -0.33 -3.94
CA SER A 101 -13.44 -0.31 -3.59
C SER A 101 -13.88 1.02 -3.00
N LEU A 102 -12.95 1.82 -2.47
CA LEU A 102 -13.19 3.18 -1.99
C LEU A 102 -12.93 4.24 -3.07
N GLU A 103 -12.81 3.81 -4.32
CA GLU A 103 -12.64 4.68 -5.48
C GLU A 103 -11.26 5.35 -5.62
N PHE A 104 -10.26 4.84 -4.90
CA PHE A 104 -8.87 5.23 -5.17
C PHE A 104 -8.48 4.73 -6.56
N ARG A 105 -7.89 5.61 -7.37
CA ARG A 105 -7.70 5.35 -8.80
C ARG A 105 -6.32 4.84 -9.17
N ASN A 106 -5.32 5.08 -8.33
CA ASN A 106 -3.93 4.78 -8.66
C ASN A 106 -3.25 4.04 -7.50
N VAL A 107 -3.71 2.83 -7.20
CA VAL A 107 -3.18 2.03 -6.10
C VAL A 107 -2.38 0.87 -6.63
N TYR A 108 -1.19 0.68 -6.07
CA TYR A 108 -0.27 -0.40 -6.46
C TYR A 108 0.17 -1.15 -5.22
N SER A 109 0.30 -2.46 -5.33
CA SER A 109 0.94 -3.29 -4.31
C SER A 109 2.40 -3.50 -4.69
N ILE A 110 3.32 -3.24 -3.78
CA ILE A 110 4.75 -3.48 -4.04
C ILE A 110 5.01 -4.97 -3.96
N ALA A 111 5.33 -5.57 -5.10
CA ALA A 111 5.51 -7.02 -5.21
C ALA A 111 6.65 -7.51 -4.31
N GLY A 112 6.35 -8.52 -3.51
CA GLY A 112 7.29 -9.12 -2.58
C GLY A 112 7.56 -8.32 -1.31
N GLY A 113 7.09 -7.09 -1.22
CA GLY A 113 7.18 -6.26 -0.02
C GLY A 113 8.60 -6.10 0.51
N MET A 114 8.71 -5.92 1.82
CA MET A 114 10.01 -5.73 2.49
C MET A 114 10.99 -6.89 2.27
N LYS A 115 10.47 -8.12 2.08
CA LYS A 115 11.30 -9.29 1.84
C LYS A 115 12.18 -9.13 0.59
N LEU A 116 11.67 -8.47 -0.44
CA LEU A 116 12.40 -8.27 -1.70
C LEU A 116 13.00 -6.87 -1.82
N LYS A 117 12.92 -6.05 -0.77
CA LYS A 117 13.51 -4.71 -0.79
C LYS A 117 15.03 -4.82 -1.00
N PRO A 118 15.58 -4.16 -2.04
CA PRO A 118 17.01 -4.18 -2.31
C PRO A 118 17.84 -3.46 -1.25
#